data_c2309f95662338217e14ef0adc503eea
#
_entry.id   c2309f95662338217e14ef0adc503eea
#
_cell.length_a   1.000
_cell.length_b   1.000
_cell.length_c   1.000
_cell.angle_alpha   90.00
_cell.angle_beta   90.00
_cell.angle_gamma   90.00
#
_symmetry.space_group_name_H-M   'P 1'
#
loop_
_entity.id
_entity.type
_entity.pdbx_description
1 polymer ?
#
loop_
_entity_poly.entity_id
_entity_poly.type
_entity_poly.pdbx_seq_one_letter_code
_entity_poly.pdbx_strand_id
1 'polypeptide(L)'
;SIGTVPVLWDRQHSTIVNNESREIVRMFDAFSQAGFGNGTTLCPPELRQEIDAMIDSNYEAVNNGVYKSGFARTQSAYDEAVTALFARLDELEAHLEGRDWLVGEGAGRLTEADICLFPTLARFDLVYVVHFKCNLRRIIDYPNLQAFVERMIDLPGIKETCHWHHIKAHYFWSHQNINTFRIIPLGPLEGAHTR
;
A
#
# COMPACT_ATOMS: atom_id res chain seq x y z
N SER A 1 -12.44 5.70 21.24
CA SER A 1 -11.93 5.09 20.00
C SER A 1 -11.03 6.07 19.29
N ILE A 2 -9.86 5.64 18.86
CA ILE A 2 -8.99 6.45 17.99
C ILE A 2 -9.64 6.45 16.62
N GLY A 3 -10.03 7.64 16.14
CA GLY A 3 -10.57 7.77 14.78
C GLY A 3 -9.49 7.45 13.75
N THR A 4 -9.79 6.56 12.81
CA THR A 4 -8.91 6.22 11.68
C THR A 4 -9.40 6.89 10.40
N VAL A 5 -8.53 7.07 9.44
CA VAL A 5 -8.84 7.52 8.07
C VAL A 5 -8.60 6.37 7.10
N PRO A 6 -9.33 6.32 5.97
CA PRO A 6 -10.26 7.32 5.44
C PRO A 6 -11.63 7.29 6.12
N VAL A 7 -12.42 8.34 5.87
CA VAL A 7 -13.84 8.42 6.22
C VAL A 7 -14.62 8.91 5.01
N LEU A 8 -15.57 8.11 4.54
CA LEU A 8 -16.56 8.54 3.55
C LEU A 8 -17.73 9.19 4.28
N TRP A 9 -17.97 10.49 4.00
CA TRP A 9 -18.96 11.32 4.67
C TRP A 9 -20.10 11.71 3.72
N ASP A 10 -21.34 11.45 4.14
CA ASP A 10 -22.53 11.96 3.46
C ASP A 10 -22.86 13.38 3.98
N ARG A 11 -22.67 14.37 3.10
CA ARG A 11 -22.93 15.78 3.44
C ARG A 11 -24.42 16.08 3.59
N GLN A 12 -25.28 15.40 2.84
CA GLN A 12 -26.72 15.62 2.86
C GLN A 12 -27.35 15.12 4.16
N HIS A 13 -26.98 13.92 4.58
CA HIS A 13 -27.51 13.29 5.80
C HIS A 13 -26.63 13.54 7.02
N SER A 14 -25.50 14.25 6.87
CA SER A 14 -24.56 14.58 7.94
C SER A 14 -24.14 13.34 8.75
N THR A 15 -23.74 12.26 8.05
CA THR A 15 -23.37 10.99 8.66
C THR A 15 -22.17 10.35 8.00
N ILE A 16 -21.47 9.47 8.73
CA ILE A 16 -20.43 8.61 8.19
C ILE A 16 -21.09 7.47 7.40
N VAL A 17 -20.73 7.34 6.13
CA VAL A 17 -21.15 6.23 5.27
C VAL A 17 -20.30 4.99 5.55
N ASN A 18 -18.98 5.17 5.54
CA ASN A 18 -18.02 4.10 5.78
C ASN A 18 -16.67 4.64 6.26
N ASN A 19 -15.90 3.80 6.95
CA ASN A 19 -14.55 4.14 7.45
C ASN A 19 -13.51 3.05 7.09
N GLU A 20 -13.93 1.99 6.39
CA GLU A 20 -13.05 0.92 5.94
C GLU A 20 -12.54 1.21 4.52
N SER A 21 -11.21 1.42 4.37
CA SER A 21 -10.60 1.83 3.10
C SER A 21 -10.91 0.88 1.94
N ARG A 22 -10.86 -0.43 2.19
CA ARG A 22 -11.17 -1.45 1.19
C ARG A 22 -12.62 -1.36 0.69
N GLU A 23 -13.57 -1.16 1.60
CA GLU A 23 -14.97 -1.01 1.24
C GLU A 23 -15.21 0.29 0.48
N ILE A 24 -14.56 1.39 0.88
CA ILE A 24 -14.65 2.68 0.20
C ILE A 24 -14.11 2.57 -1.24
N VAL A 25 -12.99 1.89 -1.47
CA VAL A 25 -12.46 1.64 -2.82
C VAL A 25 -13.51 0.89 -3.66
N ARG A 26 -14.12 -0.14 -3.09
CA ARG A 26 -15.18 -0.93 -3.77
C ARG A 26 -16.46 -0.13 -4.03
N MET A 27 -16.81 0.81 -3.15
CA MET A 27 -17.92 1.76 -3.39
C MET A 27 -17.63 2.68 -4.58
N PHE A 28 -16.40 3.17 -4.74
CA PHE A 28 -16.02 3.96 -5.91
C PHE A 28 -16.05 3.15 -7.21
N ASP A 29 -15.64 1.88 -7.19
CA ASP A 29 -15.80 0.98 -8.33
C ASP A 29 -17.28 0.81 -8.72
N ALA A 30 -18.16 0.60 -7.73
CA ALA A 30 -19.60 0.51 -7.96
C ALA A 30 -20.19 1.81 -8.54
N PHE A 31 -19.72 2.98 -8.10
CA PHE A 31 -20.15 4.27 -8.68
C PHE A 31 -19.70 4.41 -10.14
N SER A 32 -18.50 3.96 -10.48
CA SER A 32 -18.03 3.94 -11.87
C SER A 32 -18.93 3.08 -12.76
N GLN A 33 -19.36 1.90 -12.27
CA GLN A 33 -20.28 1.01 -12.97
C GLN A 33 -21.69 1.61 -13.11
N ALA A 34 -22.14 2.39 -12.13
CA ALA A 34 -23.46 3.05 -12.13
C ALA A 34 -23.53 4.30 -13.02
N GLY A 35 -22.49 4.59 -13.79
CA GLY A 35 -22.47 5.70 -14.76
C GLY A 35 -21.93 7.02 -14.22
N PHE A 36 -21.38 7.03 -13.00
CA PHE A 36 -20.69 8.19 -12.42
C PHE A 36 -19.19 8.25 -12.74
N GLY A 37 -18.69 7.32 -13.56
CA GLY A 37 -17.31 7.22 -14.00
C GLY A 37 -17.21 6.80 -15.47
N ASN A 38 -16.08 6.28 -15.85
CA ASN A 38 -15.78 5.81 -17.21
C ASN A 38 -16.22 4.36 -17.50
N GLY A 39 -16.87 3.70 -16.54
CA GLY A 39 -17.30 2.30 -16.64
C GLY A 39 -16.19 1.27 -16.39
N THR A 40 -14.95 1.70 -16.08
CA THR A 40 -13.87 0.77 -15.69
C THR A 40 -14.22 0.10 -14.38
N THR A 41 -14.03 -1.23 -14.28
CA THR A 41 -14.11 -1.98 -13.02
C THR A 41 -12.74 -2.49 -12.60
N LEU A 42 -12.42 -2.28 -11.32
CA LEU A 42 -11.25 -2.82 -10.64
C LEU A 42 -11.57 -4.10 -9.84
N CYS A 43 -12.86 -4.46 -9.76
CA CYS A 43 -13.33 -5.68 -9.10
C CYS A 43 -14.36 -6.41 -9.97
N PRO A 44 -13.93 -6.95 -11.14
CA PRO A 44 -14.84 -7.71 -12.00
C PRO A 44 -15.34 -8.96 -11.27
N PRO A 45 -16.62 -9.30 -11.42
CA PRO A 45 -17.26 -10.39 -10.66
C PRO A 45 -16.53 -11.73 -10.77
N GLU A 46 -15.97 -12.03 -11.94
CA GLU A 46 -15.25 -13.29 -12.22
C GLU A 46 -13.90 -13.40 -11.49
N LEU A 47 -13.28 -12.30 -11.11
CA LEU A 47 -12.01 -12.26 -10.39
C LEU A 47 -12.17 -11.91 -8.91
N ARG A 48 -13.38 -11.65 -8.44
CA ARG A 48 -13.63 -11.14 -7.08
C ARG A 48 -13.03 -12.03 -5.99
N GLN A 49 -13.17 -13.33 -6.11
CA GLN A 49 -12.64 -14.26 -5.11
C GLN A 49 -11.10 -14.23 -5.07
N GLU A 50 -10.46 -14.16 -6.23
CA GLU A 50 -9.00 -14.07 -6.33
C GLU A 50 -8.49 -12.73 -5.81
N ILE A 51 -9.18 -11.62 -6.13
CA ILE A 51 -8.89 -10.28 -5.61
C ILE A 51 -8.98 -10.26 -4.08
N ASP A 52 -10.07 -10.78 -3.52
CA ASP A 52 -10.28 -10.82 -2.08
C ASP A 52 -9.19 -11.63 -1.37
N ALA A 53 -8.85 -12.80 -1.89
CA ALA A 53 -7.78 -13.64 -1.35
C ALA A 53 -6.40 -12.95 -1.40
N MET A 54 -6.09 -12.27 -2.51
CA MET A 54 -4.83 -11.53 -2.67
C MET A 54 -4.75 -10.36 -1.68
N ILE A 55 -5.82 -9.58 -1.51
CA ILE A 55 -5.87 -8.49 -0.55
C ILE A 55 -5.70 -9.02 0.88
N ASP A 56 -6.43 -10.06 1.26
CA ASP A 56 -6.39 -10.64 2.60
C ASP A 56 -4.98 -11.17 2.94
N SER A 57 -4.33 -11.86 2.00
CA SER A 57 -2.97 -12.39 2.19
C SER A 57 -1.91 -11.29 2.34
N ASN A 58 -2.11 -10.13 1.67
CA ASN A 58 -1.19 -9.00 1.75
C ASN A 58 -1.44 -8.12 2.97
N TYR A 59 -2.70 -8.05 3.45
CA TYR A 59 -3.08 -7.11 4.50
C TYR A 59 -2.29 -7.33 5.79
N GLU A 60 -2.30 -8.55 6.32
CA GLU A 60 -1.68 -8.84 7.61
C GLU A 60 -0.15 -8.82 7.58
N ALA A 61 0.45 -9.34 6.50
CA ALA A 61 1.89 -9.49 6.40
C ALA A 61 2.59 -8.24 5.85
N VAL A 62 1.95 -7.50 4.92
CA VAL A 62 2.56 -6.34 4.25
C VAL A 62 1.92 -5.05 4.73
N ASN A 63 0.63 -4.78 4.40
CA ASN A 63 0.01 -3.48 4.69
C ASN A 63 0.02 -3.16 6.19
N ASN A 64 -0.34 -4.11 7.03
CA ASN A 64 -0.29 -4.00 8.48
C ASN A 64 1.08 -4.41 9.06
N GLY A 65 1.79 -5.30 8.38
CA GLY A 65 3.08 -5.84 8.79
C GLY A 65 4.15 -4.77 9.02
N VAL A 66 4.23 -3.76 8.15
CA VAL A 66 5.15 -2.64 8.32
C VAL A 66 4.89 -1.87 9.63
N TYR A 67 3.62 -1.71 10.02
CA TYR A 67 3.23 -1.06 11.28
C TYR A 67 3.50 -1.96 12.48
N LYS A 68 3.23 -3.27 12.39
CA LYS A 68 3.58 -4.24 13.42
C LYS A 68 5.08 -4.20 13.71
N SER A 69 5.92 -4.14 12.68
CA SER A 69 7.37 -4.00 12.80
C SER A 69 7.76 -2.67 13.45
N GLY A 70 7.20 -1.55 12.96
CA GLY A 70 7.56 -0.21 13.40
C GLY A 70 7.17 0.10 14.84
N PHE A 71 6.05 -0.42 15.31
CA PHE A 71 5.52 -0.20 16.65
C PHE A 71 5.76 -1.35 17.62
N ALA A 72 6.55 -2.36 17.23
CA ALA A 72 6.94 -3.45 18.10
C ALA A 72 7.64 -2.91 19.36
N ARG A 73 7.27 -3.47 20.53
CA ARG A 73 7.83 -3.08 21.82
C ARG A 73 8.79 -4.11 22.40
N THR A 74 8.94 -5.25 21.73
CA THR A 74 9.87 -6.32 22.09
C THR A 74 10.61 -6.78 20.86
N GLN A 75 11.82 -7.33 21.08
CA GLN A 75 12.61 -7.90 19.98
C GLN A 75 11.85 -9.04 19.28
N SER A 76 11.23 -9.95 20.05
CA SER A 76 10.49 -11.07 19.48
C SER A 76 9.32 -10.66 18.61
N ALA A 77 8.54 -9.63 19.03
CA ALA A 77 7.43 -9.11 18.22
C ALA A 77 7.92 -8.44 16.93
N TYR A 78 9.06 -7.76 16.98
CA TYR A 78 9.68 -7.19 15.80
C TYR A 78 10.18 -8.30 14.85
N ASP A 79 10.90 -9.29 15.37
CA ASP A 79 11.47 -10.39 14.58
C ASP A 79 10.35 -11.18 13.86
N GLU A 80 9.26 -11.47 14.55
CA GLU A 80 8.09 -12.15 13.99
C GLU A 80 7.48 -11.32 12.85
N ALA A 81 7.21 -10.03 13.09
CA ALA A 81 6.58 -9.15 12.12
C ALA A 81 7.46 -8.94 10.87
N VAL A 82 8.75 -8.68 11.05
CA VAL A 82 9.69 -8.47 9.95
C VAL A 82 9.89 -9.76 9.15
N THR A 83 9.99 -10.90 9.80
CA THR A 83 10.13 -12.19 9.11
C THR A 83 8.91 -12.48 8.23
N ALA A 84 7.71 -12.32 8.76
CA ALA A 84 6.46 -12.51 7.99
C ALA A 84 6.34 -11.51 6.82
N LEU A 85 6.71 -10.24 7.07
CA LEU A 85 6.71 -9.20 6.04
C LEU A 85 7.61 -9.57 4.86
N PHE A 86 8.86 -9.90 5.12
CA PHE A 86 9.81 -10.19 4.05
C PHE A 86 9.57 -11.53 3.37
N ALA A 87 9.06 -12.54 4.09
CA ALA A 87 8.58 -13.78 3.48
C ALA A 87 7.47 -13.49 2.44
N ARG A 88 6.51 -12.62 2.79
CA ARG A 88 5.44 -12.25 1.86
C ARG A 88 5.95 -11.40 0.69
N LEU A 89 6.90 -10.51 0.89
CA LEU A 89 7.52 -9.76 -0.20
C LEU A 89 8.28 -10.68 -1.17
N ASP A 90 8.98 -11.70 -0.67
CA ASP A 90 9.64 -12.71 -1.50
C ASP A 90 8.64 -13.53 -2.33
N GLU A 91 7.49 -13.91 -1.76
CA GLU A 91 6.40 -14.57 -2.49
C GLU A 91 5.81 -13.66 -3.58
N LEU A 92 5.61 -12.37 -3.30
CA LEU A 92 5.09 -11.40 -4.26
C LEU A 92 6.09 -11.13 -5.39
N GLU A 93 7.38 -11.06 -5.07
CA GLU A 93 8.44 -10.94 -6.07
C GLU A 93 8.41 -12.10 -7.06
N ALA A 94 8.33 -13.35 -6.55
CA ALA A 94 8.22 -14.53 -7.38
C ALA A 94 6.90 -14.59 -8.15
N HIS A 95 5.79 -14.16 -7.53
CA HIS A 95 4.47 -14.13 -8.16
C HIS A 95 4.41 -13.16 -9.35
N LEU A 96 5.12 -12.04 -9.27
CA LEU A 96 5.16 -11.02 -10.33
C LEU A 96 6.17 -11.35 -11.45
N GLU A 97 6.89 -12.48 -11.39
CA GLU A 97 7.76 -12.89 -12.49
C GLU A 97 6.94 -13.14 -13.78
N GLY A 98 7.21 -12.34 -14.81
CA GLY A 98 6.48 -12.38 -16.08
C GLY A 98 5.04 -11.84 -16.03
N ARG A 99 4.68 -11.14 -14.94
CA ARG A 99 3.35 -10.56 -14.75
C ARG A 99 3.44 -9.04 -14.55
N ASP A 100 2.39 -8.36 -15.02
CA ASP A 100 2.24 -6.93 -14.80
C ASP A 100 1.43 -6.62 -13.52
N TRP A 101 0.45 -7.49 -13.18
CA TRP A 101 -0.53 -7.29 -12.13
C TRP A 101 -0.70 -8.53 -11.26
N LEU A 102 -1.25 -8.32 -10.06
CA LEU A 102 -1.35 -9.36 -9.04
C LEU A 102 -2.39 -10.45 -9.36
N VAL A 103 -3.45 -10.10 -10.11
CA VAL A 103 -4.62 -10.97 -10.30
C VAL A 103 -4.95 -11.13 -11.78
N GLY A 104 -5.53 -12.27 -12.16
CA GLY A 104 -5.93 -12.60 -13.52
C GLY A 104 -4.93 -13.49 -14.26
N GLU A 105 -5.28 -13.95 -15.45
CA GLU A 105 -4.46 -14.85 -16.28
C GLU A 105 -3.32 -14.11 -17.01
N GLY A 106 -2.27 -14.83 -17.39
CA GLY A 106 -1.12 -14.30 -18.11
C GLY A 106 -0.43 -13.16 -17.38
N ALA A 107 -0.33 -12.00 -18.03
CA ALA A 107 0.26 -10.80 -17.42
C ALA A 107 -0.58 -10.20 -16.26
N GLY A 108 -1.77 -10.73 -16.00
CA GLY A 108 -2.71 -10.20 -15.03
C GLY A 108 -3.53 -9.01 -15.56
N ARG A 109 -4.31 -8.44 -14.66
CA ARG A 109 -5.14 -7.26 -14.91
C ARG A 109 -5.11 -6.34 -13.69
N LEU A 110 -5.05 -5.03 -13.92
CA LEU A 110 -5.18 -4.03 -12.85
C LEU A 110 -6.50 -4.19 -12.11
N THR A 111 -6.41 -4.38 -10.79
CA THR A 111 -7.54 -4.62 -9.89
C THR A 111 -7.41 -3.87 -8.57
N GLU A 112 -8.42 -3.99 -7.70
CA GLU A 112 -8.34 -3.48 -6.31
C GLU A 112 -7.15 -4.06 -5.53
N ALA A 113 -6.69 -5.28 -5.84
CA ALA A 113 -5.54 -5.87 -5.16
C ALA A 113 -4.27 -5.04 -5.37
N ASP A 114 -4.06 -4.56 -6.58
CA ASP A 114 -2.94 -3.68 -6.93
C ASP A 114 -3.05 -2.32 -6.23
N ILE A 115 -4.26 -1.75 -6.25
CA ILE A 115 -4.56 -0.47 -5.58
C ILE A 115 -4.33 -0.56 -4.07
N CYS A 116 -4.69 -1.68 -3.43
CA CYS A 116 -4.52 -1.87 -1.98
C CYS A 116 -3.05 -2.09 -1.59
N LEU A 117 -2.23 -2.74 -2.42
CA LEU A 117 -0.82 -3.02 -2.13
C LEU A 117 0.08 -1.81 -2.43
N PHE A 118 -0.15 -1.13 -3.55
CA PHE A 118 0.71 -0.05 -4.05
C PHE A 118 1.08 1.02 -3.02
N PRO A 119 0.15 1.59 -2.21
CA PRO A 119 0.49 2.64 -1.26
C PRO A 119 1.53 2.23 -0.23
N THR A 120 1.56 0.95 0.16
CA THR A 120 2.55 0.41 1.11
C THR A 120 3.92 0.29 0.43
N LEU A 121 3.97 -0.30 -0.77
CA LEU A 121 5.23 -0.46 -1.51
C LEU A 121 5.84 0.90 -1.91
N ALA A 122 5.02 1.84 -2.36
CA ALA A 122 5.47 3.18 -2.73
C ALA A 122 6.08 3.97 -1.55
N ARG A 123 5.65 3.69 -0.32
CA ARG A 123 6.19 4.30 0.91
C ARG A 123 7.36 3.54 1.49
N PHE A 124 7.62 2.32 1.04
CA PHE A 124 8.49 1.38 1.72
C PHE A 124 9.92 1.92 1.89
N ASP A 125 10.59 2.22 0.79
CA ASP A 125 11.97 2.70 0.80
C ASP A 125 12.07 4.10 1.41
N LEU A 126 11.06 4.94 1.15
CA LEU A 126 11.03 6.32 1.62
C LEU A 126 10.86 6.42 3.15
N VAL A 127 10.10 5.50 3.74
CA VAL A 127 9.65 5.57 5.13
C VAL A 127 9.99 4.31 5.91
N TYR A 128 9.47 3.15 5.51
CA TYR A 128 9.41 1.98 6.37
C TYR A 128 10.78 1.35 6.61
N VAL A 129 11.69 1.43 5.65
CA VAL A 129 13.07 0.94 5.80
C VAL A 129 13.75 1.60 7.00
N VAL A 130 13.64 2.91 7.15
CA VAL A 130 14.30 3.66 8.23
C VAL A 130 13.38 3.79 9.44
N HIS A 131 12.15 4.28 9.25
CA HIS A 131 11.26 4.66 10.34
C HIS A 131 10.74 3.46 11.11
N PHE A 132 10.40 2.39 10.40
CA PHE A 132 9.85 1.17 10.97
C PHE A 132 10.86 0.01 11.01
N LYS A 133 12.12 0.25 10.62
CA LYS A 133 13.19 -0.75 10.61
C LYS A 133 12.88 -1.98 9.71
N CYS A 134 12.06 -1.80 8.67
CA CYS A 134 11.78 -2.82 7.66
C CYS A 134 12.93 -2.88 6.66
N ASN A 135 14.12 -3.27 7.09
CA ASN A 135 15.38 -2.97 6.41
C ASN A 135 16.21 -4.20 5.98
N LEU A 136 15.60 -5.39 5.89
CA LEU A 136 16.30 -6.54 5.34
C LEU A 136 16.63 -6.34 3.86
N ARG A 137 15.71 -5.78 3.09
CA ARG A 137 15.88 -5.34 1.70
C ARG A 137 14.98 -4.13 1.44
N ARG A 138 15.28 -3.36 0.41
CA ARG A 138 14.44 -2.26 -0.09
C ARG A 138 13.57 -2.77 -1.24
N ILE A 139 12.51 -2.08 -1.59
CA ILE A 139 11.72 -2.44 -2.79
C ILE A 139 12.57 -2.35 -4.06
N ILE A 140 13.46 -1.37 -4.15
CA ILE A 140 14.40 -1.25 -5.29
C ILE A 140 15.33 -2.47 -5.44
N ASP A 141 15.51 -3.27 -4.40
CA ASP A 141 16.32 -4.49 -4.44
C ASP A 141 15.51 -5.72 -4.95
N TYR A 142 14.22 -5.56 -5.25
CA TYR A 142 13.28 -6.53 -5.78
C TYR A 142 12.86 -6.14 -7.21
N PRO A 143 13.43 -6.73 -8.26
CA PRO A 143 13.19 -6.31 -9.64
C PRO A 143 11.72 -6.25 -10.05
N ASN A 144 10.92 -7.26 -9.71
CA ASN A 144 9.52 -7.34 -10.11
C ASN A 144 8.62 -6.42 -9.29
N LEU A 145 8.84 -6.33 -7.97
CA LEU A 145 8.13 -5.38 -7.10
C LEU A 145 8.47 -3.94 -7.47
N GLN A 146 9.72 -3.63 -7.77
CA GLN A 146 10.11 -2.31 -8.25
C GLN A 146 9.43 -1.98 -9.58
N ALA A 147 9.44 -2.90 -10.55
CA ALA A 147 8.75 -2.72 -11.83
C ALA A 147 7.22 -2.54 -11.65
N PHE A 148 6.62 -3.26 -10.72
CA PHE A 148 5.20 -3.08 -10.36
C PHE A 148 4.93 -1.67 -9.81
N VAL A 149 5.73 -1.19 -8.86
CA VAL A 149 5.57 0.16 -8.29
C VAL A 149 5.73 1.24 -9.37
N GLU A 150 6.71 1.08 -10.25
CA GLU A 150 6.95 2.00 -11.37
C GLU A 150 5.76 2.03 -12.33
N ARG A 151 5.25 0.85 -12.71
CA ARG A 151 4.07 0.73 -13.58
C ARG A 151 2.84 1.39 -12.96
N MET A 152 2.62 1.24 -11.65
CA MET A 152 1.54 1.92 -10.93
C MET A 152 1.69 3.44 -10.98
N ILE A 153 2.90 3.97 -10.76
CA ILE A 153 3.18 5.41 -10.82
C ILE A 153 2.95 5.98 -12.22
N ASP A 154 3.26 5.19 -13.26
CA ASP A 154 3.12 5.60 -14.67
C ASP A 154 1.65 5.57 -15.17
N LEU A 155 0.71 5.03 -14.37
CA LEU A 155 -0.72 5.13 -14.68
C LEU A 155 -1.18 6.60 -14.64
N PRO A 156 -2.01 7.03 -15.60
CA PRO A 156 -2.50 8.40 -15.65
C PRO A 156 -3.13 8.86 -14.32
N GLY A 157 -2.64 9.96 -13.78
CA GLY A 157 -3.16 10.57 -12.55
C GLY A 157 -2.59 10.00 -11.24
N ILE A 158 -1.87 8.87 -11.24
CA ILE A 158 -1.33 8.28 -10.01
C ILE A 158 -0.15 9.11 -9.50
N LYS A 159 0.79 9.48 -10.37
CA LYS A 159 1.98 10.26 -10.01
C LYS A 159 1.61 11.56 -9.29
N GLU A 160 0.60 12.26 -9.78
CA GLU A 160 0.13 13.53 -9.24
C GLU A 160 -0.47 13.39 -7.84
N THR A 161 -0.89 12.19 -7.45
CA THR A 161 -1.38 11.90 -6.09
C THR A 161 -0.27 11.56 -5.11
N CYS A 162 0.95 11.32 -5.59
CA CYS A 162 2.09 10.90 -4.78
C CYS A 162 2.89 12.10 -4.25
N HIS A 163 2.44 12.70 -3.16
CA HIS A 163 3.14 13.81 -2.51
C HIS A 163 4.26 13.32 -1.59
N TRP A 164 5.39 12.92 -2.16
CA TRP A 164 6.52 12.27 -1.47
C TRP A 164 7.03 13.06 -0.26
N HIS A 165 7.16 14.37 -0.38
CA HIS A 165 7.57 15.23 0.73
C HIS A 165 6.54 15.17 1.88
N HIS A 166 5.23 15.25 1.59
CA HIS A 166 4.19 15.17 2.62
C HIS A 166 4.16 13.80 3.29
N ILE A 167 4.31 12.71 2.51
CA ILE A 167 4.39 11.35 3.04
C ILE A 167 5.53 11.26 4.05
N LYS A 168 6.73 11.64 3.66
CA LYS A 168 7.92 11.58 4.49
C LYS A 168 7.79 12.45 5.74
N ALA A 169 7.39 13.70 5.56
CA ALA A 169 7.20 14.65 6.67
C ALA A 169 6.15 14.13 7.67
N HIS A 170 5.01 13.61 7.20
CA HIS A 170 3.97 13.07 8.06
C HIS A 170 4.50 11.95 8.96
N TYR A 171 5.12 10.91 8.41
CA TYR A 171 5.59 9.79 9.22
C TYR A 171 6.66 10.20 10.24
N PHE A 172 7.69 10.89 9.82
CA PHE A 172 8.81 11.25 10.69
C PHE A 172 8.45 12.35 11.71
N TRP A 173 7.46 13.19 11.40
CA TRP A 173 7.02 14.24 12.29
C TRP A 173 5.98 13.78 13.30
N SER A 174 5.04 12.91 12.91
CA SER A 174 3.88 12.55 13.73
C SER A 174 4.17 11.49 14.78
N HIS A 175 5.09 10.56 14.52
CA HIS A 175 5.35 9.42 15.39
C HIS A 175 6.45 9.71 16.42
N GLN A 176 6.19 10.61 17.35
CA GLN A 176 7.16 11.03 18.37
C GLN A 176 7.63 9.91 19.31
N ASN A 177 6.82 8.87 19.47
CA ASN A 177 7.17 7.69 20.26
C ASN A 177 8.32 6.85 19.69
N ILE A 178 8.58 6.98 18.38
CA ILE A 178 9.67 6.27 17.68
C ILE A 178 10.68 7.24 17.04
N ASN A 179 10.31 8.50 16.83
CA ASN A 179 11.17 9.56 16.32
C ASN A 179 11.03 10.83 17.19
N THR A 180 11.55 10.76 18.40
CA THR A 180 11.36 11.75 19.46
C THR A 180 11.69 13.18 19.04
N PHE A 181 12.76 13.37 18.28
CA PHE A 181 13.25 14.68 17.85
C PHE A 181 12.66 15.14 16.51
N ARG A 182 11.75 14.37 15.90
CA ARG A 182 11.09 14.71 14.62
C ARG A 182 12.06 14.99 13.48
N ILE A 183 13.23 14.34 13.48
CA ILE A 183 14.22 14.49 12.42
C ILE A 183 13.71 13.76 11.18
N ILE A 184 13.67 14.47 10.05
CA ILE A 184 13.31 13.92 8.75
C ILE A 184 14.60 13.55 8.02
N PRO A 185 14.85 12.26 7.71
CA PRO A 185 16.09 11.85 7.05
C PRO A 185 16.17 12.40 5.62
N LEU A 186 17.37 12.66 5.12
CA LEU A 186 17.58 13.15 3.75
C LEU A 186 17.30 12.06 2.70
N GLY A 187 17.78 10.86 2.93
CA GLY A 187 17.58 9.71 2.03
C GLY A 187 16.15 9.12 2.06
N PRO A 188 15.87 8.10 1.23
CA PRO A 188 16.80 7.57 0.24
C PRO A 188 17.01 8.52 -0.95
N LEU A 189 18.12 8.36 -1.70
CA LEU A 189 18.41 9.15 -2.90
C LEU A 189 17.79 8.53 -4.16
N GLU A 190 17.47 7.24 -4.11
CA GLU A 190 16.90 6.43 -5.20
C GLU A 190 15.62 5.75 -4.73
N GLY A 191 14.72 5.44 -5.66
CA GLY A 191 13.47 4.75 -5.41
C GLY A 191 12.27 5.39 -6.14
N ALA A 192 11.09 4.92 -5.84
CA ALA A 192 9.84 5.35 -6.48
C ALA A 192 9.63 6.88 -6.45
N HIS A 193 10.11 7.56 -5.40
CA HIS A 193 9.97 9.01 -5.21
C HIS A 193 10.84 9.88 -6.12
N THR A 194 11.77 9.28 -6.86
CA THR A 194 12.69 10.02 -7.78
C THR A 194 12.18 10.07 -9.22
N ARG A 195 11.04 9.47 -9.51
CA ARG A 195 10.41 9.40 -10.83
C ARG A 195 9.46 10.54 -11.15
#